data_c8b5919d4b46e478495af5e014328f2e
#
_entry.id   c8b5919d4b46e478495af5e014328f2e
#
_cell.length_a   1.000
_cell.length_b   1.000
_cell.length_c   1.000
_cell.angle_alpha   90.00
_cell.angle_beta   90.00
_cell.angle_gamma   90.00
#
_symmetry.space_group_name_H-M   'P 1'
#
loop_
_entity.id
_entity.type
_entity.pdbx_description
1 polymer ?
#
loop_
_entity_poly.entity_id
_entity_poly.type
_entity_poly.pdbx_seq_one_letter_code
_entity_poly.pdbx_strand_id
1 'polypeptide(L)'
;GSQEGFTENLRINVTMIRRIIKNENLIVETMTVGKSDNNSVAILYHDDYANPQVVQEVKKRVSRIDTDFLPGEGVLGQYIEDNSYMLFPQTISTERPDRAASFIMEGQVVLFANGTPFALSVPVTFFRLLHSSEDINTRWMYGSFLRLVRLFGLFCATFLPGLYTAIVLF
;
A
#
# COMPACT_ATOMS: atom_id res chain seq x y z
N GLY A 1 31.08 14.98 -7.18
CA GLY A 1 31.29 13.82 -6.34
C GLY A 1 30.51 12.64 -6.90
N SER A 2 31.12 11.48 -7.00
CA SER A 2 30.46 10.25 -7.41
C SER A 2 29.25 10.01 -6.49
N GLN A 3 28.06 10.05 -7.03
CA GLN A 3 26.86 9.67 -6.29
C GLN A 3 26.86 8.16 -6.18
N GLU A 4 27.07 7.64 -4.96
CA GLU A 4 26.91 6.23 -4.70
C GLU A 4 25.42 5.86 -4.87
N GLY A 5 25.14 4.84 -5.68
CA GLY A 5 23.83 4.24 -5.80
C GLY A 5 23.65 3.10 -4.79
N PHE A 6 22.42 2.63 -4.63
CA PHE A 6 22.15 1.44 -3.83
C PHE A 6 22.79 0.19 -4.43
N THR A 7 23.08 -0.76 -3.56
CA THR A 7 23.62 -2.07 -3.91
C THR A 7 22.57 -3.16 -3.70
N GLU A 8 22.88 -4.37 -4.11
CA GLU A 8 22.02 -5.53 -3.84
C GLU A 8 22.05 -5.99 -2.37
N ASN A 9 22.96 -5.44 -1.55
CA ASN A 9 23.11 -5.80 -0.15
C ASN A 9 22.27 -4.89 0.74
N LEU A 10 21.28 -5.48 1.40
CA LEU A 10 20.35 -4.78 2.28
C LEU A 10 21.05 -3.99 3.41
N ARG A 11 22.05 -4.59 4.05
CA ARG A 11 22.78 -3.96 5.15
C ARG A 11 23.56 -2.72 4.70
N ILE A 12 24.18 -2.79 3.53
CA ILE A 12 24.90 -1.65 2.95
C ILE A 12 23.91 -0.53 2.65
N ASN A 13 22.76 -0.82 2.07
CA ASN A 13 21.74 0.16 1.75
C ASN A 13 21.19 0.85 3.00
N VAL A 14 20.90 0.11 4.05
CA VAL A 14 20.48 0.66 5.35
C VAL A 14 21.57 1.54 5.95
N THR A 15 22.82 1.13 5.87
CA THR A 15 23.97 1.91 6.36
C THR A 15 24.12 3.23 5.59
N MET A 16 23.91 3.24 4.29
CA MET A 16 23.92 4.46 3.47
C MET A 16 22.86 5.45 3.96
N ILE A 17 21.65 4.99 4.21
CA ILE A 17 20.59 5.85 4.74
C ILE A 17 20.92 6.38 6.13
N ARG A 18 21.47 5.56 7.02
CA ARG A 18 21.89 6.00 8.36
C ARG A 18 23.03 7.03 8.33
N ARG A 19 23.87 7.01 7.33
CA ARG A 19 24.90 8.04 7.14
C ARG A 19 24.34 9.38 6.71
N ILE A 20 23.27 9.37 5.92
CA ILE A 20 22.59 10.58 5.45
C ILE A 20 21.68 11.13 6.55
N ILE A 21 20.85 10.28 7.14
CA ILE A 21 19.95 10.64 8.24
C ILE A 21 20.65 10.28 9.56
N LYS A 22 21.33 11.25 10.12
CA LYS A 22 21.99 11.13 11.44
C LYS A 22 21.02 11.49 12.56
N ASN A 23 19.89 10.79 12.63
CA ASN A 23 18.85 11.06 13.58
C ASN A 23 18.47 9.78 14.32
N GLU A 24 18.36 9.86 15.65
CA GLU A 24 17.94 8.75 16.49
C GLU A 24 16.49 8.31 16.24
N ASN A 25 15.68 9.19 15.65
CA ASN A 25 14.29 8.91 15.31
C ASN A 25 14.11 8.11 14.00
N LEU A 26 15.19 7.78 13.30
CA LEU A 26 15.16 6.85 12.19
C LEU A 26 14.94 5.43 12.71
N ILE A 27 13.78 4.86 12.39
CA ILE A 27 13.43 3.49 12.73
C ILE A 27 13.73 2.59 11.54
N VAL A 28 14.42 1.50 11.80
CA VAL A 28 14.71 0.45 10.82
C VAL A 28 14.20 -0.87 11.38
N GLU A 29 13.23 -1.44 10.71
CA GLU A 29 12.68 -2.75 11.06
C GLU A 29 12.94 -3.73 9.93
N THR A 30 13.50 -4.87 10.26
CA THR A 30 13.78 -5.93 9.29
C THR A 30 12.78 -7.06 9.47
N MET A 31 12.16 -7.48 8.38
CA MET A 31 11.24 -8.61 8.35
C MET A 31 11.80 -9.68 7.41
N THR A 32 11.70 -10.93 7.83
CA THR A 32 12.00 -12.08 6.97
C THR A 32 10.70 -12.56 6.34
N VAL A 33 10.70 -12.67 5.01
CA VAL A 33 9.55 -13.15 4.24
C VAL A 33 9.77 -14.61 3.87
N GLY A 34 8.89 -15.48 4.35
CA GLY A 34 9.00 -16.92 4.13
C GLY A 34 10.00 -17.61 5.03
N LYS A 35 10.51 -18.76 4.57
CA LYS A 35 11.40 -19.65 5.36
C LYS A 35 12.88 -19.42 5.14
N SER A 36 13.27 -18.60 4.17
CA SER A 36 14.65 -18.32 3.84
C SER A 36 15.13 -17.01 4.46
N ASP A 37 16.24 -17.04 5.19
CA ASP A 37 16.86 -15.87 5.79
C ASP A 37 17.33 -14.84 4.76
N ASN A 38 17.51 -15.26 3.50
CA ASN A 38 17.91 -14.37 2.41
C ASN A 38 16.77 -13.49 1.88
N ASN A 39 15.53 -13.81 2.22
CA ASN A 39 14.34 -13.05 1.84
C ASN A 39 13.99 -12.03 2.92
N SER A 40 14.88 -11.08 3.16
CA SER A 40 14.68 -10.02 4.14
C SER A 40 14.24 -8.73 3.48
N VAL A 41 13.31 -8.04 4.13
CA VAL A 41 12.84 -6.69 3.76
C VAL A 41 13.11 -5.75 4.93
N ALA A 42 13.76 -4.63 4.68
CA ALA A 42 13.92 -3.57 5.66
C ALA A 42 12.87 -2.48 5.42
N ILE A 43 12.22 -2.07 6.48
CA ILE A 43 11.24 -0.99 6.49
C ILE A 43 11.84 0.18 7.27
N LEU A 44 12.02 1.31 6.60
CA LEU A 44 12.62 2.51 7.17
C LEU A 44 11.62 3.64 7.20
N TYR A 45 11.53 4.32 8.33
CA TYR A 45 10.68 5.49 8.49
C TYR A 45 11.17 6.37 9.63
N HIS A 46 10.74 7.62 9.64
CA HIS A 46 11.02 8.55 10.73
C HIS A 46 9.88 8.50 11.75
N ASP A 47 10.20 8.25 13.01
CA ASP A 47 9.20 8.04 14.08
C ASP A 47 8.27 9.24 14.27
N ASP A 48 8.79 10.46 14.17
CA ASP A 48 8.01 11.69 14.36
C ASP A 48 7.15 12.08 13.14
N TYR A 49 7.55 11.69 11.91
CA TYR A 49 6.93 12.16 10.67
C TYR A 49 6.07 11.11 9.98
N ALA A 50 6.36 9.84 10.16
CA ALA A 50 5.60 8.77 9.53
C ALA A 50 4.26 8.58 10.22
N ASN A 51 3.23 8.30 9.42
CA ASN A 51 1.93 7.91 9.95
C ASN A 51 1.98 6.46 10.44
N PRO A 52 1.70 6.18 11.73
CA PRO A 52 1.75 4.83 12.28
C PRO A 52 0.82 3.84 11.56
N GLN A 53 -0.29 4.30 11.04
CA GLN A 53 -1.25 3.46 10.31
C GLN A 53 -0.69 3.00 8.96
N VAL A 54 0.04 3.88 8.26
CA VAL A 54 0.74 3.53 7.02
C VAL A 54 1.83 2.50 7.30
N VAL A 55 2.61 2.69 8.36
CA VAL A 55 3.66 1.74 8.79
C VAL A 55 3.06 0.37 9.07
N GLN A 56 1.97 0.29 9.80
CA GLN A 56 1.29 -0.98 10.11
C GLN A 56 0.73 -1.66 8.86
N GLU A 57 0.15 -0.92 7.95
CA GLU A 57 -0.38 -1.46 6.70
C GLU A 57 0.75 -1.97 5.79
N VAL A 58 1.87 -1.27 5.73
CA VAL A 58 3.06 -1.72 5.00
C VAL A 58 3.58 -3.04 5.57
N LYS A 59 3.73 -3.14 6.88
CA LYS A 59 4.14 -4.38 7.56
C LYS A 59 3.18 -5.53 7.27
N LYS A 60 1.90 -5.27 7.36
CA LYS A 60 0.85 -6.26 7.09
C LYS A 60 0.92 -6.78 5.66
N ARG A 61 1.10 -5.91 4.68
CA ARG A 61 1.21 -6.29 3.27
C ARG A 61 2.49 -7.06 2.98
N VAL A 62 3.60 -6.64 3.55
CA VAL A 62 4.88 -7.36 3.43
C VAL A 62 4.78 -8.77 4.05
N SER A 63 4.14 -8.90 5.22
CA SER A 63 3.96 -10.20 5.88
C SER A 63 3.07 -11.17 5.10
N ARG A 64 2.20 -10.65 4.22
CA ARG A 64 1.29 -11.46 3.38
C ARG A 64 1.91 -11.96 2.08
N ILE A 65 3.13 -11.53 1.75
CA ILE A 65 3.83 -12.02 0.56
C ILE A 65 4.07 -13.52 0.72
N ASP A 66 3.45 -14.30 -0.16
CA ASP A 66 3.64 -15.74 -0.20
C ASP A 66 4.91 -16.10 -0.97
N THR A 67 5.88 -16.65 -0.26
CA THR A 67 7.18 -17.04 -0.82
C THR A 67 7.21 -18.49 -1.30
N ASP A 68 6.16 -19.26 -1.09
CA ASP A 68 6.10 -20.66 -1.56
C ASP A 68 6.18 -20.77 -3.09
N PHE A 69 5.83 -19.69 -3.79
CA PHE A 69 5.93 -19.57 -5.25
C PHE A 69 7.22 -18.91 -5.75
N LEU A 70 8.14 -18.51 -4.87
CA LEU A 70 9.37 -17.84 -5.24
C LEU A 70 10.53 -18.86 -5.34
N PRO A 71 10.93 -19.27 -6.56
CA PRO A 71 12.01 -20.19 -6.72
C PRO A 71 13.39 -19.49 -6.57
N GLY A 72 14.00 -19.60 -5.41
CA GLY A 72 15.41 -19.26 -5.25
C GLY A 72 15.71 -17.94 -4.53
N GLU A 73 17.00 -17.70 -4.34
CA GLU A 73 17.56 -16.51 -3.68
C GLU A 73 17.45 -15.28 -4.60
N GLY A 74 17.12 -14.11 -4.04
CA GLY A 74 17.08 -12.85 -4.77
C GLY A 74 15.81 -12.59 -5.59
N VAL A 75 14.88 -13.53 -5.66
CA VAL A 75 13.64 -13.40 -6.45
C VAL A 75 12.60 -12.50 -5.72
N LEU A 76 12.70 -12.36 -4.40
CA LEU A 76 11.78 -11.52 -3.62
C LEU A 76 11.82 -10.07 -4.09
N GLY A 77 12.99 -9.51 -4.30
CA GLY A 77 13.14 -8.14 -4.76
C GLY A 77 12.52 -7.94 -6.14
N GLN A 78 12.76 -8.86 -7.06
CA GLN A 78 12.17 -8.83 -8.39
C GLN A 78 10.64 -8.98 -8.34
N TYR A 79 10.15 -9.84 -7.45
CA TYR A 79 8.70 -9.98 -7.23
C TYR A 79 8.08 -8.68 -6.72
N ILE A 80 8.71 -8.01 -5.77
CA ILE A 80 8.26 -6.71 -5.25
C ILE A 80 8.31 -5.65 -6.34
N GLU A 81 9.35 -5.62 -7.17
CA GLU A 81 9.46 -4.71 -8.31
C GLU A 81 8.35 -4.92 -9.33
N ASP A 82 8.14 -6.15 -9.78
CA ASP A 82 7.16 -6.51 -10.79
C ASP A 82 5.72 -6.33 -10.30
N ASN A 83 5.49 -6.53 -9.00
CA ASN A 83 4.15 -6.45 -8.39
C ASN A 83 3.98 -5.25 -7.45
N SER A 84 4.83 -4.24 -7.56
CA SER A 84 4.78 -3.07 -6.69
C SER A 84 3.41 -2.39 -6.71
N TYR A 85 2.76 -2.30 -7.87
CA TYR A 85 1.42 -1.73 -8.01
C TYR A 85 0.31 -2.58 -7.37
N MET A 86 0.49 -3.88 -7.26
CA MET A 86 -0.47 -4.76 -6.58
C MET A 86 -0.32 -4.68 -5.06
N LEU A 87 0.93 -4.61 -4.59
CA LEU A 87 1.24 -4.49 -3.16
C LEU A 87 0.93 -3.08 -2.63
N PHE A 88 1.36 -2.07 -3.40
CA PHE A 88 1.24 -0.66 -3.04
C PHE A 88 0.88 0.15 -4.29
N PRO A 89 -0.38 0.55 -4.49
CA PRO A 89 -0.84 1.19 -5.72
C PRO A 89 -0.18 2.54 -6.03
N GLN A 90 0.50 3.15 -5.07
CA GLN A 90 1.27 4.37 -5.28
C GLN A 90 2.64 4.21 -4.63
N THR A 91 3.61 3.77 -5.40
CA THR A 91 5.00 3.70 -4.97
C THR A 91 5.89 4.46 -5.93
N ILE A 92 6.97 5.00 -5.37
CA ILE A 92 8.06 5.60 -6.14
C ILE A 92 9.30 4.76 -5.91
N SER A 93 9.90 4.28 -7.00
CA SER A 93 11.16 3.57 -6.96
C SER A 93 12.32 4.53 -7.18
N THR A 94 13.40 4.36 -6.42
CA THR A 94 14.62 5.14 -6.58
C THR A 94 15.86 4.30 -6.31
N GLU A 95 16.90 4.53 -7.11
CA GLU A 95 18.23 3.94 -6.90
C GLU A 95 19.16 4.89 -6.13
N ARG A 96 18.70 6.09 -5.81
CA ARG A 96 19.49 7.14 -5.17
C ARG A 96 19.24 7.20 -3.67
N PRO A 97 20.30 7.02 -2.84
CA PRO A 97 20.19 7.12 -1.39
C PRO A 97 19.72 8.49 -0.88
N ASP A 98 20.15 9.57 -1.53
CA ASP A 98 19.75 10.93 -1.18
C ASP A 98 18.24 11.16 -1.35
N ARG A 99 17.64 10.63 -2.41
CA ARG A 99 16.18 10.71 -2.61
C ARG A 99 15.42 9.86 -1.61
N ALA A 100 15.87 8.64 -1.34
CA ALA A 100 15.24 7.78 -0.36
C ALA A 100 15.27 8.42 1.04
N ALA A 101 16.39 9.02 1.43
CA ALA A 101 16.50 9.77 2.69
C ALA A 101 15.55 10.97 2.73
N SER A 102 15.43 11.71 1.62
CA SER A 102 14.47 12.81 1.50
C SER A 102 13.02 12.34 1.71
N PHE A 103 12.63 11.23 1.13
CA PHE A 103 11.29 10.65 1.31
C PHE A 103 11.02 10.28 2.77
N ILE A 104 11.99 9.70 3.46
CA ILE A 104 11.88 9.36 4.90
C ILE A 104 11.66 10.64 5.72
N MET A 105 12.40 11.70 5.44
CA MET A 105 12.25 12.98 6.13
C MET A 105 10.92 13.69 5.82
N GLU A 106 10.28 13.37 4.72
CA GLU A 106 8.93 13.82 4.37
C GLU A 106 7.81 13.00 5.01
N GLY A 107 8.15 12.00 5.79
CA GLY A 107 7.19 11.12 6.46
C GLY A 107 6.76 9.88 5.66
N GLN A 108 7.41 9.61 4.55
CA GLN A 108 7.14 8.41 3.75
C GLN A 108 7.83 7.19 4.36
N VAL A 109 7.27 6.02 4.08
CA VAL A 109 7.86 4.73 4.46
C VAL A 109 8.65 4.18 3.29
N VAL A 110 9.90 3.84 3.52
CA VAL A 110 10.81 3.31 2.49
C VAL A 110 11.09 1.84 2.76
N LEU A 111 11.04 1.05 1.72
CA LEU A 111 11.25 -0.40 1.72
C LEU A 111 12.49 -0.76 0.92
N PHE A 112 13.32 -1.63 1.48
CA PHE A 112 14.40 -2.30 0.77
C PHE A 112 14.19 -3.80 0.83
N ALA A 113 14.32 -4.47 -0.30
CA ALA A 113 14.41 -5.92 -0.34
C ALA A 113 15.88 -6.35 -0.56
N ASN A 114 16.29 -7.44 0.09
CA ASN A 114 17.59 -8.01 -0.17
C ASN A 114 17.68 -8.50 -1.62
N GLY A 115 18.78 -8.25 -2.27
CA GLY A 115 19.02 -8.62 -3.67
C GLY A 115 18.56 -7.57 -4.69
N THR A 116 18.10 -6.40 -4.28
CA THR A 116 17.69 -5.32 -5.19
C THR A 116 18.40 -4.00 -4.92
N PRO A 117 18.87 -3.31 -5.97
CA PRO A 117 19.58 -2.04 -5.84
C PRO A 117 18.65 -0.82 -5.86
N PHE A 118 17.42 -0.96 -5.40
CA PHE A 118 16.47 0.17 -5.36
C PHE A 118 15.66 0.19 -4.07
N ALA A 119 15.16 1.37 -3.72
CA ALA A 119 14.23 1.60 -2.64
C ALA A 119 12.83 1.88 -3.18
N LEU A 120 11.82 1.32 -2.54
CA LEU A 120 10.42 1.65 -2.79
C LEU A 120 9.93 2.61 -1.70
N SER A 121 9.41 3.76 -2.10
CA SER A 121 8.79 4.71 -1.19
C SER A 121 7.27 4.62 -1.28
N VAL A 122 6.64 4.46 -0.11
CA VAL A 122 5.17 4.47 0.02
C VAL A 122 4.77 5.86 0.52
N PRO A 123 4.05 6.65 -0.28
CA PRO A 123 3.71 8.02 0.08
C PRO A 123 2.64 8.10 1.17
N VAL A 124 2.60 9.22 1.89
CA VAL A 124 1.60 9.50 2.94
C VAL A 124 0.17 9.48 2.38
N THR A 125 -0.01 9.84 1.11
CA THR A 125 -1.29 9.81 0.40
C THR A 125 -1.89 8.41 0.26
N PHE A 126 -1.07 7.37 0.42
CA PHE A 126 -1.53 5.97 0.44
C PHE A 126 -2.62 5.74 1.50
N PHE A 127 -2.50 6.38 2.66
CA PHE A 127 -3.52 6.30 3.70
C PHE A 127 -4.86 6.93 3.28
N ARG A 128 -4.83 8.02 2.52
CA ARG A 128 -6.04 8.64 1.96
C ARG A 128 -6.75 7.72 0.98
N LEU A 129 -5.98 6.93 0.21
CA LEU A 129 -6.55 5.91 -0.70
C LEU A 129 -7.20 4.76 0.05
N LEU A 130 -6.64 4.34 1.18
CA LEU A 130 -7.26 3.32 2.04
C LEU A 130 -8.59 3.81 2.59
N HIS A 131 -8.66 5.04 3.07
CA HIS A 131 -9.92 5.66 3.51
C HIS A 131 -10.91 5.86 2.36
N SER A 132 -10.42 6.25 1.19
CA SER A 132 -11.25 6.41 -0.01
C SER A 132 -11.85 5.09 -0.48
N SER A 133 -11.17 3.96 -0.30
CA SER A 133 -11.74 2.65 -0.66
C SER A 133 -12.87 2.23 0.28
N GLU A 134 -12.80 2.57 1.55
CA GLU A 134 -13.93 2.39 2.48
C GLU A 134 -15.09 3.33 2.13
N ASP A 135 -14.81 4.57 1.78
CA ASP A 135 -15.80 5.53 1.32
C ASP A 135 -16.48 5.11 0.00
N ILE A 136 -15.75 4.48 -0.91
CA ILE A 136 -16.31 3.92 -2.16
C ILE A 136 -17.28 2.78 -1.85
N ASN A 137 -16.95 1.91 -0.91
CA ASN A 137 -17.84 0.83 -0.47
C ASN A 137 -19.11 1.39 0.18
N THR A 138 -19.00 2.41 1.02
CA THR A 138 -20.14 3.09 1.62
C THR A 138 -21.01 3.79 0.55
N ARG A 139 -20.41 4.47 -0.41
CA ARG A 139 -21.14 5.09 -1.54
C ARG A 139 -21.84 4.06 -2.40
N TRP A 140 -21.22 2.90 -2.61
CA TRP A 140 -21.85 1.82 -3.37
C TRP A 140 -23.08 1.26 -2.66
N MET A 141 -23.01 1.08 -1.34
CA MET A 141 -24.16 0.68 -0.53
C MET A 141 -25.28 1.72 -0.57
N TYR A 142 -24.96 3.01 -0.43
CA TYR A 142 -25.94 4.09 -0.59
C TYR A 142 -26.55 4.15 -2.00
N GLY A 143 -25.75 4.01 -3.02
CA GLY A 143 -26.21 3.97 -4.40
C GLY A 143 -27.13 2.78 -4.66
N SER A 144 -26.83 1.61 -4.13
CA SER A 144 -27.67 0.41 -4.23
C SER A 144 -28.98 0.57 -3.46
N PHE A 145 -28.93 1.14 -2.27
CA PHE A 145 -30.13 1.44 -1.47
C PHE A 145 -31.06 2.44 -2.19
N LEU A 146 -30.53 3.52 -2.72
CA LEU A 146 -31.31 4.49 -3.49
C LEU A 146 -31.93 3.89 -4.75
N ARG A 147 -31.22 2.97 -5.43
CA ARG A 147 -31.78 2.23 -6.57
C ARG A 147 -32.93 1.34 -6.16
N LEU A 148 -32.82 0.63 -5.04
CA LEU A 148 -33.90 -0.19 -4.49
C LEU A 148 -35.13 0.66 -4.14
N VAL A 149 -34.95 1.79 -3.48
CA VAL A 149 -36.04 2.72 -3.15
C VAL A 149 -36.71 3.26 -4.41
N ARG A 150 -35.94 3.60 -5.46
CA ARG A 150 -36.44 4.05 -6.75
C ARG A 150 -37.24 2.97 -7.47
N LEU A 151 -36.75 1.73 -7.49
CA LEU A 151 -37.49 0.59 -8.06
C LEU A 151 -38.78 0.31 -7.33
N PHE A 152 -38.78 0.39 -6.01
CA PHE A 152 -39.98 0.23 -5.19
C PHE A 152 -40.99 1.36 -5.45
N GLY A 153 -40.52 2.60 -5.56
CA GLY A 153 -41.37 3.74 -5.92
C GLY A 153 -42.01 3.61 -7.30
N LEU A 154 -41.23 3.15 -8.31
CA LEU A 154 -41.76 2.86 -9.65
C LEU A 154 -42.79 1.75 -9.65
N PHE A 155 -42.53 0.68 -8.89
CA PHE A 155 -43.48 -0.43 -8.75
C PHE A 155 -44.81 0.06 -8.12
N CYS A 156 -44.74 0.82 -7.04
CA CYS A 156 -45.94 1.41 -6.41
C CYS A 156 -46.68 2.38 -7.37
N ALA A 157 -45.93 3.21 -8.13
CA ALA A 157 -46.50 4.15 -9.07
C ALA A 157 -47.25 3.52 -10.23
N THR A 158 -46.82 2.30 -10.65
CA THR A 158 -47.48 1.55 -11.72
C THR A 158 -48.59 0.63 -11.20
N PHE A 159 -48.37 0.01 -10.03
CA PHE A 159 -49.30 -0.96 -9.47
C PHE A 159 -50.54 -0.32 -8.81
N LEU A 160 -50.38 0.77 -8.08
CA LEU A 160 -51.48 1.44 -7.35
C LEU A 160 -52.57 1.98 -8.28
N PRO A 161 -52.28 2.68 -9.39
CA PRO A 161 -53.33 3.10 -10.34
C PRO A 161 -54.04 1.91 -10.98
N GLY A 162 -53.33 0.82 -11.30
CA GLY A 162 -53.92 -0.40 -11.84
C GLY A 162 -54.84 -1.10 -10.84
N LEU A 163 -54.45 -1.15 -9.57
CA LEU A 163 -55.28 -1.67 -8.50
C LEU A 163 -56.53 -0.82 -8.28
N TYR A 164 -56.39 0.49 -8.30
CA TYR A 164 -57.49 1.41 -8.17
C TYR A 164 -58.53 1.24 -9.30
N THR A 165 -58.06 1.19 -10.54
CA THR A 165 -58.97 0.94 -11.69
C THR A 165 -59.63 -0.43 -11.62
N ALA A 166 -58.93 -1.47 -11.17
CA ALA A 166 -59.51 -2.80 -10.98
C ALA A 166 -60.61 -2.81 -9.92
N ILE A 167 -60.45 -2.10 -8.81
CA ILE A 167 -61.43 -2.02 -7.73
C ILE A 167 -62.65 -1.19 -8.15
N VAL A 168 -62.45 -0.11 -8.90
CA VAL A 168 -63.54 0.78 -9.36
C VAL A 168 -64.35 0.15 -10.49
N LEU A 169 -63.72 -0.66 -11.36
CA LEU A 169 -64.40 -1.31 -12.48
C LEU A 169 -65.10 -2.62 -12.09
N PHE A 170 -64.79 -3.17 -10.96
CA PHE A 170 -65.43 -4.36 -10.40
C PHE A 170 -66.20 -4.00 -9.10
#